data_8e2af95b898a42926715f4ee54ea473b
#
_entry.id   8e2af95b898a42926715f4ee54ea473b
#
_cell.length_a   1.000
_cell.length_b   1.000
_cell.length_c   1.000
_cell.angle_alpha   90.00
_cell.angle_beta   90.00
_cell.angle_gamma   90.00
#
_symmetry.space_group_name_H-M   'P 1'
#
loop_
_entity.id
_entity.type
_entity.pdbx_description
1 polymer ?
#
loop_
_entity_poly.entity_id
_entity_poly.type
_entity_poly.pdbx_seq_one_letter_code
_entity_poly.pdbx_strand_id
1 'polypeptide(L)'
;GGFLTSYPPLQLALLEAAIWLPVALIGILEFSRSERPRYNWLLLTAFAYGLSWMAGHPQTTWFQTYVLVAYLGYRVYEKQYSWLHWISGAAVFGLLGGALAAVQLLPGFEYLAWTTRAGFGYDLKGNGFPVRDLAQFVFPGIVSLFSPLYIGITGLVLAVLAIWRRGAGALFWGSVAIFALGLSLGDNSAIFPALYNVLPGLRFFRGQERAAYVVATSLAILAGIGACQLYSWKPIEWPVATKNLKRSVLALVGLTSGAV
;
A
#
# COMPACT_ATOMS: atom_id res chain seq x y z
N GLY A 1 6.70 7.17 9.31
CA GLY A 1 7.23 5.82 9.13
C GLY A 1 8.43 5.79 8.21
N GLY A 2 9.24 4.75 8.33
CA GLY A 2 10.54 4.62 7.68
C GLY A 2 10.53 4.84 6.17
N PHE A 3 9.48 4.46 5.46
CA PHE A 3 9.41 4.67 4.01
C PHE A 3 9.53 6.15 3.62
N LEU A 4 8.77 7.04 4.28
CA LEU A 4 8.78 8.47 3.95
C LEU A 4 10.02 9.22 4.49
N THR A 5 10.66 8.70 5.53
CA THR A 5 11.75 9.40 6.22
C THR A 5 13.13 8.86 5.90
N SER A 6 13.24 7.61 5.46
CA SER A 6 14.54 6.95 5.23
C SER A 6 14.80 6.58 3.78
N TYR A 7 13.80 6.65 2.90
CA TYR A 7 14.05 6.39 1.48
C TYR A 7 14.93 7.49 0.89
N PRO A 8 15.81 7.17 -0.06
CA PRO A 8 16.81 8.13 -0.51
C PRO A 8 16.22 9.48 -0.88
N PRO A 9 16.69 10.60 -0.32
CA PRO A 9 16.23 11.95 -0.67
C PRO A 9 16.37 12.27 -2.17
N LEU A 10 17.24 11.55 -2.88
CA LEU A 10 17.46 11.67 -4.32
C LEU A 10 16.30 11.09 -5.18
N GLN A 11 15.33 10.43 -4.56
CA GLN A 11 14.18 9.83 -5.27
C GLN A 11 12.85 10.52 -4.88
N LEU A 12 12.83 11.85 -4.88
CA LEU A 12 11.62 12.64 -4.56
C LEU A 12 10.40 12.23 -5.38
N ALA A 13 10.56 11.97 -6.68
CA ALA A 13 9.47 11.53 -7.56
C ALA A 13 8.74 10.28 -7.05
N LEU A 14 9.45 9.36 -6.35
CA LEU A 14 8.84 8.20 -5.75
C LEU A 14 7.92 8.58 -4.58
N LEU A 15 8.38 9.50 -3.71
CA LEU A 15 7.58 10.00 -2.57
C LEU A 15 6.41 10.83 -3.06
N GLU A 16 6.65 11.73 -4.03
CA GLU A 16 5.60 12.55 -4.66
C GLU A 16 4.51 11.69 -5.31
N ALA A 17 4.88 10.58 -5.95
CA ALA A 17 3.89 9.64 -6.47
C ALA A 17 3.13 8.92 -5.34
N ALA A 18 3.82 8.48 -4.29
CA ALA A 18 3.25 7.65 -3.21
C ALA A 18 2.21 8.39 -2.36
N ILE A 19 2.37 9.70 -2.14
CA ILE A 19 1.48 10.49 -1.27
C ILE A 19 0.03 10.59 -1.78
N TRP A 20 -0.22 10.32 -3.05
CA TRP A 20 -1.56 10.37 -3.64
C TRP A 20 -2.41 9.14 -3.36
N LEU A 21 -1.80 8.00 -2.96
CA LEU A 21 -2.54 6.78 -2.66
C LEU A 21 -3.62 6.95 -1.58
N PRO A 22 -3.36 7.58 -0.42
CA PRO A 22 -4.41 7.78 0.58
C PRO A 22 -5.59 8.62 0.06
N VAL A 23 -5.32 9.64 -0.74
CA VAL A 23 -6.37 10.50 -1.34
C VAL A 23 -7.22 9.69 -2.31
N ALA A 24 -6.59 8.87 -3.17
CA ALA A 24 -7.30 7.99 -4.09
C ALA A 24 -8.16 6.95 -3.37
N LEU A 25 -7.67 6.39 -2.25
CA LEU A 25 -8.42 5.45 -1.41
C LEU A 25 -9.66 6.08 -0.78
N ILE A 26 -9.58 7.36 -0.35
CA ILE A 26 -10.74 8.11 0.17
C ILE A 26 -11.83 8.21 -0.90
N GLY A 27 -11.47 8.49 -2.16
CA GLY A 27 -12.44 8.53 -3.26
C GLY A 27 -13.19 7.21 -3.43
N ILE A 28 -12.50 6.06 -3.39
CA ILE A 28 -13.14 4.73 -3.45
C ILE A 28 -13.98 4.45 -2.21
N LEU A 29 -13.51 4.85 -1.02
CA LEU A 29 -14.27 4.69 0.22
C LEU A 29 -15.60 5.43 0.14
N GLU A 30 -15.58 6.70 -0.26
CA GLU A 30 -16.77 7.54 -0.39
C GLU A 30 -17.68 7.10 -1.55
N PHE A 31 -17.12 6.58 -2.66
CA PHE A 31 -17.90 5.92 -3.73
C PHE A 31 -18.81 4.84 -3.17
N SER A 32 -18.32 4.04 -2.22
CA SER A 32 -18.99 2.88 -1.66
C SER A 32 -19.62 3.13 -0.27
N ARG A 33 -19.76 4.38 0.18
CA ARG A 33 -20.27 4.70 1.53
C ARG A 33 -21.77 4.49 1.67
N SER A 34 -22.53 4.76 0.60
CA SER A 34 -23.98 4.67 0.55
C SER A 34 -24.44 3.31 0.04
N GLU A 35 -25.74 3.02 0.07
CA GLU A 35 -26.33 1.83 -0.54
C GLU A 35 -26.21 1.82 -2.08
N ARG A 36 -26.19 3.02 -2.68
CA ARG A 36 -25.96 3.19 -4.12
C ARG A 36 -24.57 3.78 -4.36
N PRO A 37 -23.81 3.29 -5.36
CA PRO A 37 -22.47 3.77 -5.67
C PRO A 37 -22.50 5.22 -6.14
N ARG A 38 -21.60 6.03 -5.58
CA ARG A 38 -21.50 7.48 -5.82
C ARG A 38 -20.32 7.78 -6.73
N TYR A 39 -20.52 7.67 -8.03
CA TYR A 39 -19.47 7.80 -9.05
C TYR A 39 -18.72 9.14 -9.03
N ASN A 40 -19.35 10.22 -8.57
CA ASN A 40 -18.69 11.52 -8.44
C ASN A 40 -17.43 11.48 -7.57
N TRP A 41 -17.37 10.59 -6.57
CA TRP A 41 -16.18 10.42 -5.72
C TRP A 41 -15.02 9.73 -6.43
N LEU A 42 -15.28 8.99 -7.52
CA LEU A 42 -14.22 8.44 -8.35
C LEU A 42 -13.46 9.51 -9.13
N LEU A 43 -14.00 10.74 -9.26
CA LEU A 43 -13.26 11.89 -9.79
C LEU A 43 -12.09 12.26 -8.87
N LEU A 44 -12.28 12.17 -7.55
CA LEU A 44 -11.18 12.35 -6.59
C LEU A 44 -10.11 11.27 -6.75
N THR A 45 -10.54 10.01 -6.92
CA THR A 45 -9.62 8.90 -7.20
C THR A 45 -8.86 9.14 -8.51
N ALA A 46 -9.56 9.53 -9.58
CA ALA A 46 -8.97 9.81 -10.89
C ALA A 46 -7.96 10.96 -10.84
N PHE A 47 -8.31 12.03 -10.14
CA PHE A 47 -7.44 13.20 -9.96
C PHE A 47 -6.15 12.82 -9.21
N ALA A 48 -6.26 12.16 -8.04
CA ALA A 48 -5.12 11.73 -7.27
C ALA A 48 -4.25 10.73 -8.05
N TYR A 49 -4.87 9.79 -8.77
CA TYR A 49 -4.19 8.82 -9.61
C TYR A 49 -3.44 9.49 -10.77
N GLY A 50 -4.06 10.46 -11.44
CA GLY A 50 -3.42 11.24 -12.50
C GLY A 50 -2.22 12.03 -12.00
N LEU A 51 -2.33 12.70 -10.84
CA LEU A 51 -1.21 13.43 -10.22
C LEU A 51 -0.08 12.49 -9.81
N SER A 52 -0.39 11.29 -9.35
CA SER A 52 0.63 10.27 -9.06
C SER A 52 1.43 9.90 -10.32
N TRP A 53 0.78 9.77 -11.49
CA TRP A 53 1.48 9.55 -12.76
C TRP A 53 2.38 10.74 -13.14
N MET A 54 1.89 11.95 -12.94
CA MET A 54 2.63 13.19 -13.26
C MET A 54 3.85 13.41 -12.36
N ALA A 55 3.94 12.76 -11.22
CA ALA A 55 5.11 12.81 -10.33
C ALA A 55 6.40 12.19 -10.92
N GLY A 56 6.30 11.54 -12.09
CA GLY A 56 7.48 11.04 -12.82
C GLY A 56 8.06 9.72 -12.31
N HIS A 57 7.36 8.99 -11.43
CA HIS A 57 7.76 7.66 -10.98
C HIS A 57 6.70 6.58 -11.33
N PRO A 58 6.68 6.09 -12.59
CA PRO A 58 5.62 5.22 -13.10
C PRO A 58 5.42 3.93 -12.30
N GLN A 59 6.50 3.32 -11.79
CA GLN A 59 6.42 2.08 -11.02
C GLN A 59 5.62 2.23 -9.74
N THR A 60 5.78 3.35 -9.00
CA THR A 60 5.01 3.62 -7.78
C THR A 60 3.53 3.70 -8.10
N THR A 61 3.16 4.46 -9.14
CA THR A 61 1.76 4.58 -9.56
C THR A 61 1.22 3.26 -10.10
N TRP A 62 2.05 2.43 -10.73
CA TRP A 62 1.66 1.09 -11.16
C TRP A 62 1.28 0.19 -9.98
N PHE A 63 2.06 0.21 -8.91
CA PHE A 63 1.69 -0.50 -7.67
C PHE A 63 0.41 0.07 -7.03
N GLN A 64 0.18 1.40 -7.13
CA GLN A 64 -1.10 1.98 -6.71
C GLN A 64 -2.27 1.42 -7.52
N THR A 65 -2.10 1.21 -8.82
CA THR A 65 -3.14 0.65 -9.68
C THR A 65 -3.62 -0.70 -9.12
N TYR A 66 -2.69 -1.58 -8.76
CA TYR A 66 -3.07 -2.87 -8.16
C TYR A 66 -3.88 -2.69 -6.87
N VAL A 67 -3.43 -1.79 -6.01
CA VAL A 67 -4.12 -1.51 -4.72
C VAL A 67 -5.51 -0.92 -4.96
N LEU A 68 -5.63 0.07 -5.85
CA LEU A 68 -6.90 0.76 -6.13
C LEU A 68 -7.91 -0.19 -6.76
N VAL A 69 -7.49 -1.00 -7.74
CA VAL A 69 -8.37 -2.00 -8.39
C VAL A 69 -8.80 -3.06 -7.38
N ALA A 70 -7.87 -3.56 -6.56
CA ALA A 70 -8.19 -4.56 -5.53
C ALA A 70 -9.12 -3.97 -4.45
N TYR A 71 -8.86 -2.73 -3.99
CA TYR A 71 -9.69 -2.07 -2.98
C TYR A 71 -11.09 -1.76 -3.50
N LEU A 72 -11.20 -1.28 -4.73
CA LEU A 72 -12.51 -1.08 -5.37
C LEU A 72 -13.30 -2.40 -5.46
N GLY A 73 -12.63 -3.50 -5.87
CA GLY A 73 -13.24 -4.83 -5.91
C GLY A 73 -13.70 -5.31 -4.54
N TYR A 74 -12.86 -5.13 -3.52
CA TYR A 74 -13.21 -5.42 -2.13
C TYR A 74 -14.45 -4.64 -1.66
N ARG A 75 -14.51 -3.33 -1.94
CA ARG A 75 -15.65 -2.48 -1.58
C ARG A 75 -16.94 -2.86 -2.31
N VAL A 76 -16.83 -3.18 -3.61
CA VAL A 76 -17.97 -3.67 -4.41
C VAL A 76 -18.51 -4.99 -3.83
N TYR A 77 -17.62 -5.92 -3.48
CA TYR A 77 -17.98 -7.18 -2.84
C TYR A 77 -18.61 -6.97 -1.45
N GLU A 78 -17.98 -6.18 -0.59
CA GLU A 78 -18.47 -5.88 0.76
C GLU A 78 -19.86 -5.23 0.76
N LYS A 79 -20.12 -4.36 -0.21
CA LYS A 79 -21.41 -3.67 -0.38
C LYS A 79 -22.44 -4.44 -1.20
N GLN A 80 -22.09 -5.63 -1.65
CA GLN A 80 -22.95 -6.46 -2.50
C GLN A 80 -23.42 -5.72 -3.77
N TYR A 81 -22.60 -4.83 -4.30
CA TYR A 81 -22.88 -4.20 -5.58
C TYR A 81 -22.64 -5.18 -6.72
N SER A 82 -23.27 -4.93 -7.88
CA SER A 82 -22.95 -5.69 -9.10
C SER A 82 -21.49 -5.55 -9.47
N TRP A 83 -20.86 -6.63 -9.93
CA TRP A 83 -19.47 -6.65 -10.42
C TRP A 83 -19.21 -5.64 -11.55
N LEU A 84 -20.24 -5.21 -12.28
CA LEU A 84 -20.15 -4.15 -13.27
C LEU A 84 -19.68 -2.81 -12.67
N HIS A 85 -20.00 -2.55 -11.39
CA HIS A 85 -19.51 -1.34 -10.70
C HIS A 85 -18.01 -1.39 -10.42
N TRP A 86 -17.44 -2.59 -10.29
CA TRP A 86 -15.99 -2.74 -10.22
C TRP A 86 -15.33 -2.36 -11.55
N ILE A 87 -15.79 -2.95 -12.67
CA ILE A 87 -15.22 -2.67 -14.00
C ILE A 87 -15.44 -1.21 -14.38
N SER A 88 -16.68 -0.70 -14.27
CA SER A 88 -16.99 0.69 -14.62
C SER A 88 -16.27 1.68 -13.73
N GLY A 89 -16.15 1.40 -12.42
CA GLY A 89 -15.39 2.23 -11.50
C GLY A 89 -13.89 2.26 -11.82
N ALA A 90 -13.31 1.10 -12.12
CA ALA A 90 -11.91 1.01 -12.55
C ALA A 90 -11.68 1.75 -13.90
N ALA A 91 -12.62 1.62 -14.84
CA ALA A 91 -12.57 2.35 -16.11
C ALA A 91 -12.66 3.88 -15.89
N VAL A 92 -13.55 4.34 -15.01
CA VAL A 92 -13.72 5.79 -14.73
C VAL A 92 -12.42 6.37 -14.18
N PHE A 93 -11.88 5.85 -13.09
CA PHE A 93 -10.67 6.45 -12.52
C PHE A 93 -9.44 6.20 -13.39
N GLY A 94 -9.35 5.06 -14.07
CA GLY A 94 -8.24 4.71 -14.95
C GLY A 94 -8.18 5.59 -16.20
N LEU A 95 -9.32 5.76 -16.90
CA LEU A 95 -9.39 6.59 -18.11
C LEU A 95 -9.24 8.07 -17.81
N LEU A 96 -9.93 8.59 -16.79
CA LEU A 96 -9.84 10.00 -16.43
C LEU A 96 -8.47 10.36 -15.84
N GLY A 97 -7.93 9.54 -14.96
CA GLY A 97 -6.59 9.74 -14.42
C GLY A 97 -5.50 9.57 -15.49
N GLY A 98 -5.65 8.59 -16.38
CA GLY A 98 -4.78 8.40 -17.53
C GLY A 98 -4.84 9.57 -18.53
N ALA A 99 -6.03 10.12 -18.79
CA ALA A 99 -6.21 11.30 -19.61
C ALA A 99 -5.54 12.54 -18.99
N LEU A 100 -5.69 12.75 -17.68
CA LEU A 100 -4.99 13.81 -16.95
C LEU A 100 -3.47 13.67 -17.06
N ALA A 101 -2.96 12.44 -16.98
CA ALA A 101 -1.53 12.15 -17.06
C ALA A 101 -1.02 11.97 -18.50
N ALA A 102 -1.85 12.11 -19.54
CA ALA A 102 -1.47 11.82 -20.92
C ALA A 102 -0.28 12.66 -21.38
N VAL A 103 -0.16 13.90 -20.92
CA VAL A 103 0.97 14.80 -21.19
C VAL A 103 2.31 14.19 -20.75
N GLN A 104 2.32 13.38 -19.72
CA GLN A 104 3.51 12.67 -19.22
C GLN A 104 3.62 11.26 -19.81
N LEU A 105 2.49 10.56 -19.94
CA LEU A 105 2.48 9.16 -20.37
C LEU A 105 2.81 9.00 -21.85
N LEU A 106 2.27 9.84 -22.73
CA LEU A 106 2.49 9.71 -24.18
C LEU A 106 3.97 9.85 -24.55
N PRO A 107 4.68 10.93 -24.15
CA PRO A 107 6.12 11.03 -24.38
C PRO A 107 6.92 9.95 -23.66
N GLY A 108 6.44 9.52 -22.46
CA GLY A 108 7.08 8.45 -21.69
C GLY A 108 7.06 7.10 -22.40
N PHE A 109 5.97 6.74 -23.06
CA PHE A 109 5.88 5.52 -23.87
C PHE A 109 6.76 5.60 -25.12
N GLU A 110 6.79 6.74 -25.80
CA GLU A 110 7.68 6.97 -26.93
C GLU A 110 9.14 6.83 -26.50
N TYR A 111 9.53 7.50 -25.43
CA TYR A 111 10.89 7.44 -24.86
C TYR A 111 11.30 6.02 -24.45
N LEU A 112 10.36 5.20 -23.93
CA LEU A 112 10.66 3.83 -23.52
C LEU A 112 11.24 2.99 -24.66
N ALA A 113 10.76 3.19 -25.89
CA ALA A 113 11.26 2.48 -27.07
C ALA A 113 12.73 2.80 -27.39
N TRP A 114 13.22 3.97 -26.97
CA TRP A 114 14.60 4.44 -27.20
C TRP A 114 15.56 4.10 -26.04
N THR A 115 15.06 3.49 -24.97
CA THR A 115 15.89 3.18 -23.81
C THR A 115 16.39 1.74 -23.82
N THR A 116 17.61 1.52 -23.31
CA THR A 116 18.16 0.19 -23.10
C THR A 116 17.36 -0.63 -22.07
N ARG A 117 16.50 0.04 -21.27
CA ARG A 117 15.67 -0.60 -20.23
C ARG A 117 14.64 -1.57 -20.82
N ALA A 118 14.18 -1.33 -22.04
CA ALA A 118 13.25 -2.23 -22.73
C ALA A 118 13.82 -3.66 -22.89
N GLY A 119 15.14 -3.77 -23.07
CA GLY A 119 15.86 -5.02 -23.27
C GLY A 119 16.31 -5.73 -21.99
N PHE A 120 16.05 -5.19 -20.78
CA PHE A 120 16.48 -5.85 -19.54
C PHE A 120 15.74 -7.16 -19.32
N GLY A 121 16.50 -8.22 -19.08
CA GLY A 121 16.00 -9.55 -18.70
C GLY A 121 15.44 -9.58 -17.28
N TYR A 122 14.91 -10.76 -16.93
CA TYR A 122 14.35 -11.04 -15.60
C TYR A 122 15.38 -10.79 -14.49
N ASP A 123 16.62 -11.22 -14.65
CA ASP A 123 17.70 -11.12 -13.64
C ASP A 123 17.95 -9.69 -13.16
N LEU A 124 17.72 -8.69 -14.03
CA LEU A 124 17.86 -7.28 -13.67
C LEU A 124 16.58 -6.66 -13.14
N LYS A 125 15.43 -7.30 -13.36
CA LYS A 125 14.09 -6.81 -12.98
C LYS A 125 13.59 -7.40 -11.68
N GLY A 126 14.06 -8.61 -11.32
CA GLY A 126 13.67 -9.34 -10.13
C GLY A 126 14.25 -8.82 -8.82
N ASN A 127 15.19 -7.88 -8.85
CA ASN A 127 15.86 -7.39 -7.65
C ASN A 127 14.86 -6.81 -6.64
N GLY A 128 15.00 -7.25 -5.38
CA GLY A 128 14.20 -6.79 -4.23
C GLY A 128 14.99 -6.86 -2.94
N PHE A 129 14.35 -6.63 -1.81
CA PHE A 129 14.99 -6.74 -0.50
C PHE A 129 15.50 -8.16 -0.22
N PRO A 130 16.73 -8.30 0.31
CA PRO A 130 17.15 -9.56 0.92
C PRO A 130 16.24 -9.90 2.12
N VAL A 131 16.04 -11.19 2.39
CA VAL A 131 15.16 -11.66 3.46
C VAL A 131 15.55 -11.09 4.84
N ARG A 132 16.85 -10.86 5.08
CA ARG A 132 17.36 -10.22 6.30
C ARG A 132 16.75 -8.83 6.56
N ASP A 133 16.31 -8.14 5.52
CA ASP A 133 15.73 -6.80 5.63
C ASP A 133 14.34 -6.80 6.31
N LEU A 134 13.72 -7.97 6.49
CA LEU A 134 12.52 -8.12 7.32
C LEU A 134 12.78 -7.70 8.78
N ALA A 135 14.03 -7.75 9.24
CA ALA A 135 14.40 -7.23 10.57
C ALA A 135 14.08 -5.73 10.73
N GLN A 136 13.98 -4.97 9.64
CA GLN A 136 13.61 -3.55 9.66
C GLN A 136 12.23 -3.29 10.28
N PHE A 137 11.31 -4.25 10.28
CA PHE A 137 10.01 -4.09 10.95
C PHE A 137 10.16 -3.76 12.43
N VAL A 138 11.23 -4.24 13.08
CA VAL A 138 11.49 -4.07 14.51
C VAL A 138 12.72 -3.21 14.76
N PHE A 139 13.77 -3.38 13.95
CA PHE A 139 15.08 -2.78 14.16
C PHE A 139 15.47 -1.88 12.97
N PRO A 140 15.11 -0.59 12.99
CA PRO A 140 15.50 0.33 11.92
C PRO A 140 17.00 0.62 11.96
N GLY A 141 17.62 0.80 10.78
CA GLY A 141 19.00 1.22 10.65
C GLY A 141 20.07 0.16 10.95
N ILE A 142 19.70 -1.08 11.31
CA ILE A 142 20.68 -2.12 11.64
C ILE A 142 21.14 -2.89 10.40
N VAL A 143 20.21 -3.22 9.51
CA VAL A 143 20.48 -4.08 8.34
C VAL A 143 20.89 -3.26 7.13
N SER A 144 20.28 -2.10 6.95
CA SER A 144 20.58 -1.16 5.90
C SER A 144 20.41 0.27 6.38
N LEU A 145 21.03 1.23 5.67
CA LEU A 145 20.90 2.66 5.97
C LEU A 145 19.45 3.14 5.88
N PHE A 146 18.67 2.52 5.00
CA PHE A 146 17.27 2.84 4.79
C PHE A 146 16.38 1.76 5.41
N SER A 147 15.29 2.18 6.07
CA SER A 147 14.38 1.28 6.76
C SER A 147 12.93 1.47 6.31
N PRO A 148 12.63 1.28 5.01
CA PRO A 148 11.31 1.56 4.43
C PRO A 148 10.20 0.68 5.00
N LEU A 149 10.51 -0.48 5.57
CA LEU A 149 9.53 -1.37 6.19
C LEU A 149 9.19 -0.98 7.65
N TYR A 150 9.93 -0.07 8.25
CA TYR A 150 9.71 0.34 9.64
C TYR A 150 8.55 1.32 9.76
N ILE A 151 7.51 0.95 10.48
CA ILE A 151 6.35 1.81 10.77
C ILE A 151 6.27 2.26 12.24
N GLY A 152 7.28 1.92 13.04
CA GLY A 152 7.27 2.08 14.49
C GLY A 152 6.67 0.86 15.21
N ILE A 153 7.21 0.53 16.37
CA ILE A 153 6.76 -0.61 17.17
C ILE A 153 5.28 -0.45 17.54
N THR A 154 4.87 0.75 17.95
CA THR A 154 3.46 1.07 18.25
C THR A 154 2.55 0.78 17.06
N GLY A 155 2.93 1.25 15.87
CA GLY A 155 2.17 1.01 14.64
C GLY A 155 2.06 -0.49 14.33
N LEU A 156 3.15 -1.23 14.49
CA LEU A 156 3.18 -2.68 14.25
C LEU A 156 2.25 -3.43 15.24
N VAL A 157 2.33 -3.10 16.53
CA VAL A 157 1.46 -3.70 17.57
C VAL A 157 -0.01 -3.43 17.29
N LEU A 158 -0.36 -2.20 16.91
CA LEU A 158 -1.74 -1.85 16.55
C LEU A 158 -2.20 -2.56 15.29
N ALA A 159 -1.33 -2.71 14.28
CA ALA A 159 -1.64 -3.46 13.06
C ALA A 159 -1.91 -4.94 13.35
N VAL A 160 -1.10 -5.57 14.22
CA VAL A 160 -1.31 -6.95 14.67
C VAL A 160 -2.62 -7.06 15.44
N LEU A 161 -2.93 -6.10 16.32
CA LEU A 161 -4.20 -6.05 17.06
C LEU A 161 -5.40 -5.99 16.11
N ALA A 162 -5.35 -5.18 15.05
CA ALA A 162 -6.41 -5.08 14.06
C ALA A 162 -6.71 -6.42 13.39
N ILE A 163 -5.67 -7.18 13.02
CA ILE A 163 -5.81 -8.49 12.38
C ILE A 163 -6.34 -9.50 13.39
N TRP A 164 -5.77 -9.54 14.60
CA TRP A 164 -6.18 -10.47 15.64
C TRP A 164 -7.65 -10.30 16.04
N ARG A 165 -8.10 -9.05 16.13
CA ARG A 165 -9.50 -8.70 16.45
C ARG A 165 -10.43 -8.75 15.23
N ARG A 166 -9.94 -9.14 14.07
CA ARG A 166 -10.69 -9.20 12.82
C ARG A 166 -11.47 -7.91 12.54
N GLY A 167 -10.82 -6.75 12.69
CA GLY A 167 -11.41 -5.45 12.37
C GLY A 167 -11.93 -5.40 10.95
N ALA A 168 -12.94 -4.59 10.71
CA ALA A 168 -13.48 -4.40 9.37
C ALA A 168 -12.37 -4.00 8.39
N GLY A 169 -12.21 -4.75 7.32
CA GLY A 169 -11.14 -4.56 6.34
C GLY A 169 -9.74 -5.04 6.77
N ALA A 170 -9.54 -5.51 8.02
CA ALA A 170 -8.21 -5.91 8.50
C ALA A 170 -7.62 -7.07 7.70
N LEU A 171 -8.45 -8.06 7.33
CA LEU A 171 -7.98 -9.18 6.49
C LEU A 171 -7.59 -8.71 5.09
N PHE A 172 -8.36 -7.81 4.49
CA PHE A 172 -8.03 -7.24 3.19
C PHE A 172 -6.67 -6.52 3.23
N TRP A 173 -6.49 -5.57 4.17
CA TRP A 173 -5.24 -4.82 4.26
C TRP A 173 -4.05 -5.67 4.71
N GLY A 174 -4.29 -6.69 5.53
CA GLY A 174 -3.27 -7.70 5.86
C GLY A 174 -2.82 -8.48 4.63
N SER A 175 -3.77 -8.90 3.79
CA SER A 175 -3.46 -9.59 2.53
C SER A 175 -2.70 -8.69 1.55
N VAL A 176 -3.09 -7.42 1.43
CA VAL A 176 -2.38 -6.42 0.61
C VAL A 176 -0.96 -6.22 1.13
N ALA A 177 -0.76 -6.12 2.45
CA ALA A 177 0.57 -5.98 3.05
C ALA A 177 1.46 -7.20 2.74
N ILE A 178 0.95 -8.43 2.91
CA ILE A 178 1.70 -9.66 2.62
C ILE A 178 2.04 -9.76 1.13
N PHE A 179 1.08 -9.47 0.26
CA PHE A 179 1.28 -9.49 -1.19
C PHE A 179 2.35 -8.46 -1.62
N ALA A 180 2.24 -7.22 -1.14
CA ALA A 180 3.21 -6.17 -1.42
C ALA A 180 4.59 -6.48 -0.84
N LEU A 181 4.65 -7.14 0.33
CA LEU A 181 5.91 -7.61 0.92
C LEU A 181 6.55 -8.67 0.02
N GLY A 182 5.77 -9.64 -0.46
CA GLY A 182 6.24 -10.64 -1.42
C GLY A 182 6.78 -10.01 -2.71
N LEU A 183 6.13 -8.95 -3.22
CA LEU A 183 6.66 -8.17 -4.34
C LEU A 183 7.96 -7.44 -3.96
N SER A 184 8.03 -6.82 -2.78
CA SER A 184 9.21 -6.02 -2.37
C SER A 184 10.46 -6.87 -2.16
N LEU A 185 10.31 -8.16 -1.84
CA LEU A 185 11.41 -9.10 -1.75
C LEU A 185 11.94 -9.54 -3.14
N GLY A 186 11.18 -9.31 -4.21
CA GLY A 186 11.60 -9.72 -5.55
C GLY A 186 11.99 -11.20 -5.61
N ASP A 187 13.10 -11.50 -6.25
CA ASP A 187 13.62 -12.89 -6.41
C ASP A 187 13.92 -13.60 -5.08
N ASN A 188 14.03 -12.87 -3.98
CA ASN A 188 14.14 -13.47 -2.64
C ASN A 188 12.80 -14.02 -2.13
N SER A 189 11.69 -13.80 -2.86
CA SER A 189 10.37 -14.34 -2.55
C SER A 189 10.00 -15.48 -3.48
N ALA A 190 9.55 -16.61 -2.92
CA ALA A 190 9.09 -17.76 -3.71
C ALA A 190 7.88 -17.48 -4.62
N ILE A 191 7.10 -16.44 -4.30
CA ILE A 191 5.90 -16.06 -5.08
C ILE A 191 6.21 -15.12 -6.25
N PHE A 192 7.34 -14.41 -6.22
CA PHE A 192 7.66 -13.38 -7.21
C PHE A 192 7.75 -13.90 -8.65
N PRO A 193 8.37 -15.05 -8.93
CA PRO A 193 8.43 -15.58 -10.31
C PRO A 193 7.04 -15.80 -10.92
N ALA A 194 6.08 -16.27 -10.12
CA ALA A 194 4.69 -16.41 -10.55
C ALA A 194 4.04 -15.03 -10.78
N LEU A 195 4.21 -14.09 -9.87
CA LEU A 195 3.67 -12.73 -9.98
C LEU A 195 4.24 -11.98 -11.18
N TYR A 196 5.52 -12.15 -11.46
CA TYR A 196 6.19 -11.55 -12.63
C TYR A 196 5.54 -11.94 -13.95
N ASN A 197 5.04 -13.19 -14.04
CA ASN A 197 4.39 -13.70 -15.23
C ASN A 197 2.89 -13.34 -15.32
N VAL A 198 2.22 -13.21 -14.18
CA VAL A 198 0.76 -13.04 -14.11
C VAL A 198 0.36 -11.57 -14.01
N LEU A 199 1.11 -10.75 -13.25
CA LEU A 199 0.73 -9.36 -13.05
C LEU A 199 1.02 -8.50 -14.28
N PRO A 200 0.01 -7.81 -14.84
CA PRO A 200 0.19 -6.97 -16.01
C PRO A 200 1.14 -5.81 -15.67
N GLY A 201 2.12 -5.56 -16.53
CA GLY A 201 3.03 -4.41 -16.41
C GLY A 201 4.19 -4.57 -15.44
N LEU A 202 4.24 -5.61 -14.61
CA LEU A 202 5.35 -5.82 -13.66
C LEU A 202 6.70 -5.99 -14.40
N ARG A 203 6.66 -6.54 -15.59
CA ARG A 203 7.83 -6.74 -16.47
C ARG A 203 8.50 -5.45 -16.96
N PHE A 204 7.84 -4.30 -16.87
CA PHE A 204 8.41 -3.01 -17.29
C PHE A 204 9.35 -2.41 -16.25
N PHE A 205 9.30 -2.88 -15.02
CA PHE A 205 9.96 -2.24 -13.89
C PHE A 205 11.02 -3.13 -13.25
N ARG A 206 12.02 -2.48 -12.65
CA ARG A 206 13.07 -3.09 -11.83
C ARG A 206 13.05 -2.50 -10.43
N GLY A 207 13.72 -3.16 -9.46
CA GLY A 207 13.82 -2.64 -8.11
C GLY A 207 12.48 -2.77 -7.39
N GLN A 208 12.10 -4.01 -7.13
CA GLN A 208 10.79 -4.36 -6.54
C GLN A 208 10.66 -3.92 -5.09
N GLU A 209 11.77 -3.59 -4.42
CA GLU A 209 11.82 -3.02 -3.07
C GLU A 209 10.91 -1.78 -2.90
N ARG A 210 10.60 -1.11 -4.00
CA ARG A 210 9.70 0.04 -4.02
C ARG A 210 8.26 -0.31 -3.63
N ALA A 211 7.86 -1.58 -3.72
CA ALA A 211 6.55 -2.02 -3.21
C ALA A 211 6.41 -1.88 -1.69
N ALA A 212 7.52 -1.64 -0.96
CA ALA A 212 7.51 -1.38 0.48
C ALA A 212 6.59 -0.21 0.89
N TYR A 213 6.35 0.78 0.01
CA TYR A 213 5.41 1.85 0.35
C TYR A 213 3.96 1.34 0.49
N VAL A 214 3.59 0.33 -0.30
CA VAL A 214 2.27 -0.32 -0.18
C VAL A 214 2.20 -1.10 1.14
N VAL A 215 3.30 -1.76 1.54
CA VAL A 215 3.41 -2.42 2.85
C VAL A 215 3.21 -1.39 3.96
N ALA A 216 3.97 -0.29 3.92
CA ALA A 216 3.90 0.77 4.93
C ALA A 216 2.49 1.41 5.00
N THR A 217 1.86 1.68 3.87
CA THR A 217 0.50 2.23 3.80
C THR A 217 -0.51 1.25 4.37
N SER A 218 -0.44 -0.03 3.99
CA SER A 218 -1.35 -1.07 4.49
C SER A 218 -1.23 -1.25 6.00
N LEU A 219 -0.01 -1.27 6.52
CA LEU A 219 0.24 -1.36 7.96
C LEU A 219 -0.21 -0.10 8.71
N ALA A 220 -0.08 1.09 8.11
CA ALA A 220 -0.60 2.33 8.70
C ALA A 220 -2.13 2.31 8.80
N ILE A 221 -2.82 1.82 7.77
CA ILE A 221 -4.28 1.66 7.80
C ILE A 221 -4.68 0.62 8.87
N LEU A 222 -3.98 -0.51 8.93
CA LEU A 222 -4.19 -1.52 9.97
C LEU A 222 -3.96 -0.95 11.37
N ALA A 223 -2.91 -0.14 11.56
CA ALA A 223 -2.65 0.52 12.84
C ALA A 223 -3.80 1.48 13.23
N GLY A 224 -4.35 2.22 12.26
CA GLY A 224 -5.54 3.04 12.47
C GLY A 224 -6.76 2.22 12.91
N ILE A 225 -7.02 1.08 12.23
CA ILE A 225 -8.10 0.15 12.61
C ILE A 225 -7.87 -0.38 14.02
N GLY A 226 -6.65 -0.79 14.36
CA GLY A 226 -6.28 -1.28 15.69
C GLY A 226 -6.45 -0.21 16.78
N ALA A 227 -6.07 1.02 16.49
CA ALA A 227 -6.27 2.15 17.40
C ALA A 227 -7.77 2.41 17.66
N CYS A 228 -8.61 2.40 16.63
CA CYS A 228 -10.06 2.53 16.79
C CYS A 228 -10.64 1.40 17.65
N GLN A 229 -10.19 0.16 17.43
CA GLN A 229 -10.61 -0.97 18.24
C GLN A 229 -10.16 -0.85 19.69
N LEU A 230 -8.94 -0.37 19.92
CA LEU A 230 -8.41 -0.16 21.28
C LEU A 230 -9.20 0.92 22.00
N TYR A 231 -9.55 2.02 21.31
CA TYR A 231 -10.34 3.11 21.86
C TYR A 231 -11.77 2.69 22.19
N SER A 232 -12.43 1.95 21.30
CA SER A 232 -13.81 1.49 21.47
C SER A 232 -13.95 0.31 22.44
N TRP A 233 -12.85 -0.16 23.00
CA TRP A 233 -12.78 -1.36 23.80
C TRP A 233 -13.36 -1.15 25.21
N LYS A 234 -14.57 -1.64 25.45
CA LYS A 234 -15.24 -1.55 26.74
C LYS A 234 -14.64 -2.56 27.74
N PRO A 235 -14.26 -2.13 28.98
CA PRO A 235 -13.64 -3.01 29.97
C PRO A 235 -14.49 -4.19 30.43
N ILE A 236 -15.83 -4.08 30.31
CA ILE A 236 -16.81 -5.04 30.81
C ILE A 236 -16.87 -6.34 29.98
N GLU A 237 -16.44 -6.29 28.71
CA GLU A 237 -16.51 -7.44 27.80
C GLU A 237 -15.28 -8.36 27.86
N TRP A 238 -14.42 -8.19 28.87
CA TRP A 238 -13.13 -8.84 28.89
C TRP A 238 -13.01 -9.90 30.00
N PRO A 239 -12.63 -11.14 29.67
CA PRO A 239 -12.05 -12.05 30.65
C PRO A 239 -10.80 -11.43 31.27
N VAL A 240 -10.51 -11.76 32.52
CA VAL A 240 -9.38 -11.20 33.32
C VAL A 240 -8.05 -11.20 32.53
N ALA A 241 -7.80 -12.27 31.77
CA ALA A 241 -6.59 -12.40 30.95
C ALA A 241 -6.43 -11.30 29.87
N THR A 242 -7.55 -10.85 29.28
CA THR A 242 -7.53 -9.81 28.24
C THR A 242 -7.43 -8.40 28.82
N LYS A 243 -7.85 -8.19 30.08
CA LYS A 243 -7.69 -6.91 30.79
C LYS A 243 -6.20 -6.58 31.00
N ASN A 244 -5.41 -7.60 31.33
CA ASN A 244 -3.95 -7.45 31.47
C ASN A 244 -3.29 -7.16 30.10
N LEU A 245 -3.74 -7.81 29.04
CA LEU A 245 -3.23 -7.55 27.68
C LEU A 245 -3.51 -6.11 27.25
N LYS A 246 -4.73 -5.55 27.50
CA LYS A 246 -5.01 -4.14 27.20
C LYS A 246 -4.05 -3.21 27.92
N ARG A 247 -3.83 -3.43 29.20
CA ARG A 247 -2.87 -2.64 30.01
C ARG A 247 -1.46 -2.74 29.45
N SER A 248 -1.03 -3.94 29.07
CA SER A 248 0.30 -4.16 28.48
C SER A 248 0.44 -3.48 27.12
N VAL A 249 -0.58 -3.55 26.26
CA VAL A 249 -0.58 -2.86 24.95
C VAL A 249 -0.59 -1.35 25.14
N LEU A 250 -1.41 -0.81 26.04
CA LEU A 250 -1.43 0.63 26.35
C LEU A 250 -0.12 1.13 26.96
N ALA A 251 0.49 0.34 27.84
CA ALA A 251 1.81 0.65 28.40
C ALA A 251 2.89 0.64 27.33
N LEU A 252 2.88 -0.35 26.43
CA LEU A 252 3.84 -0.43 25.32
C LEU A 252 3.67 0.76 24.35
N VAL A 253 2.43 1.11 24.02
CA VAL A 253 2.11 2.27 23.17
C VAL A 253 2.58 3.57 23.85
N GLY A 254 2.35 3.73 25.16
CA GLY A 254 2.80 4.89 25.92
C GLY A 254 4.33 5.01 26.00
N LEU A 255 5.03 3.90 26.24
CA LEU A 255 6.49 3.87 26.28
C LEU A 255 7.14 4.19 24.95
N THR A 256 6.56 3.71 23.83
CA THR A 256 7.12 3.93 22.50
C THR A 256 6.78 5.31 21.95
N SER A 257 5.69 5.94 22.42
CA SER A 257 5.30 7.32 22.03
C SER A 257 6.07 8.39 22.80
N GLY A 258 6.58 8.08 23.99
CA GLY A 258 7.41 8.99 24.80
C GLY A 258 8.91 8.94 24.49
N ALA A 259 9.34 8.08 23.56
CA ALA A 259 10.75 7.91 23.20
C ALA A 259 11.12 8.55 21.84
N VAL A 260 10.28 9.44 21.30
CA VAL A 260 10.52 10.19 20.05
C VAL A 260 10.81 11.65 20.34
#